data_2654277ab944a13a6cce97c1726a311c
#
_entry.id   2654277ab944a13a6cce97c1726a311c
#
_cell.length_a   1.000
_cell.length_b   1.000
_cell.length_c   1.000
_cell.angle_alpha   90.00
_cell.angle_beta   90.00
_cell.angle_gamma   90.00
#
_symmetry.space_group_name_H-M   'P 1'
#
loop_
_entity.id
_entity.type
_entity.pdbx_description
1 polymer ?
#
loop_
_entity_poly.entity_id
_entity_poly.type
_entity_poly.pdbx_seq_one_letter_code
_entity_poly.pdbx_strand_id
1 'polypeptide(L)'
;MSEATAANRPRVFFDISIGNEPLGRVVFELFSDLVPKTAENFRALCTGEKGVGALGKPLHYKGCAFHRIIKDFMIQGGDFTAGNGTGGESIYGEKFPDEAFPVKHDQPFLLSMANAGPNTNGSQFFITTVPTPHLDNKHVVFGKVIAGKGIIRALERTPTGEQDKPLETALITDSGELSPDEPLPTKADDGTGDLYEDFIKDEPSVDLENPSSVFKAVQNIKDIGTKLFKAGDFSKAFSKYKKAAQYIEDFYPDTLNDEDLKTATDLKISLYLNLSLVGLKLNKNQEVIKSAEEALKIPEIGDKEKAKAYYRLGTAYVNLKDEPKGIEQFNKALDLVPGDAAIAQGVAKANAQLQERNKKEKAAFSKFFK
;
A
#
# COMPACT_ATOMS: atom_id res chain seq x y z
N MET A 1 -17.35 30.94 -10.21
CA MET A 1 -16.99 30.34 -11.53
C MET A 1 -17.95 29.21 -11.78
N SER A 2 -18.59 29.15 -12.93
CA SER A 2 -19.77 28.30 -13.17
C SER A 2 -19.37 26.82 -13.28
N GLU A 3 -20.17 25.93 -12.69
CA GLU A 3 -20.05 24.46 -12.79
C GLU A 3 -19.93 23.92 -14.24
N ALA A 4 -20.31 24.71 -15.23
CA ALA A 4 -20.25 24.34 -16.65
C ALA A 4 -18.83 24.18 -17.23
N THR A 5 -17.79 24.75 -16.60
CA THR A 5 -16.40 24.66 -17.09
C THR A 5 -15.68 23.40 -16.58
N ALA A 6 -16.11 22.83 -15.47
CA ALA A 6 -15.50 21.60 -14.93
C ALA A 6 -15.93 20.32 -15.70
N ALA A 7 -17.04 20.38 -16.45
CA ALA A 7 -17.61 19.22 -17.15
C ALA A 7 -16.78 18.72 -18.35
N ASN A 8 -15.70 19.42 -18.75
CA ASN A 8 -14.92 19.09 -19.95
C ASN A 8 -13.40 18.95 -19.69
N ARG A 9 -13.00 18.68 -18.43
CA ARG A 9 -11.59 18.48 -18.09
C ARG A 9 -11.10 17.12 -18.56
N PRO A 10 -9.95 17.05 -19.25
CA PRO A 10 -9.38 15.77 -19.67
C PRO A 10 -9.12 14.86 -18.49
N ARG A 11 -9.38 13.56 -18.69
CA ARG A 11 -9.09 12.50 -17.73
C ARG A 11 -8.02 11.59 -18.32
N VAL A 12 -6.92 11.43 -17.60
CA VAL A 12 -5.81 10.57 -18.00
C VAL A 12 -5.55 9.51 -16.94
N PHE A 13 -4.86 8.44 -17.31
CA PHE A 13 -4.61 7.34 -16.40
C PHE A 13 -3.16 6.88 -16.41
N PHE A 14 -2.75 6.26 -15.30
CA PHE A 14 -1.58 5.41 -15.17
C PHE A 14 -1.99 4.03 -14.66
N ASP A 15 -1.53 2.97 -15.31
CA ASP A 15 -1.48 1.64 -14.75
C ASP A 15 -0.11 1.46 -14.06
N ILE A 16 -0.12 1.03 -12.80
CA ILE A 16 1.07 1.08 -11.94
C ILE A 16 1.38 -0.31 -11.38
N SER A 17 2.69 -0.63 -11.31
CA SER A 17 3.20 -1.82 -10.60
C SER A 17 4.31 -1.45 -9.61
N ILE A 18 4.52 -2.30 -8.60
CA ILE A 18 5.71 -2.31 -7.74
C ILE A 18 6.40 -3.66 -7.97
N GLY A 19 7.66 -3.61 -8.43
CA GLY A 19 8.33 -4.82 -8.91
C GLY A 19 7.51 -5.49 -10.02
N ASN A 20 7.17 -6.74 -9.82
CA ASN A 20 6.34 -7.53 -10.76
C ASN A 20 4.85 -7.56 -10.38
N GLU A 21 4.44 -6.89 -9.30
CA GLU A 21 3.06 -6.92 -8.81
C GLU A 21 2.28 -5.71 -9.33
N PRO A 22 1.21 -5.93 -10.15
CA PRO A 22 0.37 -4.84 -10.62
C PRO A 22 -0.49 -4.33 -9.46
N LEU A 23 -0.51 -3.00 -9.26
CA LEU A 23 -1.36 -2.35 -8.26
C LEU A 23 -2.73 -1.95 -8.82
N GLY A 24 -2.78 -1.60 -10.13
CA GLY A 24 -4.00 -1.16 -10.80
C GLY A 24 -3.90 0.24 -11.40
N ARG A 25 -5.07 0.83 -11.69
CA ARG A 25 -5.22 2.09 -12.42
C ARG A 25 -5.49 3.28 -11.51
N VAL A 26 -4.69 4.33 -11.67
CA VAL A 26 -4.92 5.66 -11.10
C VAL A 26 -5.45 6.57 -12.21
N VAL A 27 -6.50 7.33 -11.93
CA VAL A 27 -7.07 8.30 -12.88
C VAL A 27 -6.93 9.71 -12.33
N PHE A 28 -6.52 10.61 -13.20
CA PHE A 28 -6.34 12.03 -12.93
C PHE A 28 -7.33 12.86 -13.72
N GLU A 29 -7.85 13.93 -13.12
CA GLU A 29 -8.53 15.04 -13.78
C GLU A 29 -7.54 16.19 -13.94
N LEU A 30 -7.41 16.72 -15.16
CA LEU A 30 -6.49 17.80 -15.46
C LEU A 30 -7.21 19.15 -15.52
N PHE A 31 -6.65 20.16 -14.89
CA PHE A 31 -7.24 21.52 -14.79
C PHE A 31 -6.98 22.34 -16.05
N SER A 32 -7.42 21.86 -17.20
CA SER A 32 -7.23 22.50 -18.51
C SER A 32 -7.89 23.86 -18.66
N ASP A 33 -8.87 24.16 -17.83
CA ASP A 33 -9.53 25.47 -17.73
C ASP A 33 -8.71 26.51 -16.94
N LEU A 34 -7.81 26.06 -16.07
CA LEU A 34 -7.00 26.91 -15.18
C LEU A 34 -5.56 27.08 -15.68
N VAL A 35 -4.97 26.00 -16.15
CA VAL A 35 -3.57 25.94 -16.62
C VAL A 35 -3.49 25.06 -17.88
N PRO A 36 -4.04 25.52 -19.01
CA PRO A 36 -4.22 24.73 -20.22
C PRO A 36 -2.92 24.19 -20.81
N LYS A 37 -1.83 24.94 -20.80
CA LYS A 37 -0.54 24.50 -21.35
C LYS A 37 0.08 23.39 -20.49
N THR A 38 0.04 23.54 -19.17
CA THR A 38 0.58 22.56 -18.24
C THR A 38 -0.23 21.27 -18.28
N ALA A 39 -1.56 21.38 -18.31
CA ALA A 39 -2.47 20.26 -18.47
C ALA A 39 -2.25 19.51 -19.80
N GLU A 40 -2.10 20.23 -20.91
CA GLU A 40 -1.86 19.64 -22.22
C GLU A 40 -0.49 18.94 -22.31
N ASN A 41 0.56 19.51 -21.71
CA ASN A 41 1.85 18.84 -21.60
C ASN A 41 1.70 17.45 -20.97
N PHE A 42 1.04 17.38 -19.83
CA PHE A 42 0.86 16.11 -19.12
C PHE A 42 -0.04 15.14 -19.89
N ARG A 43 -1.16 15.61 -20.46
CA ARG A 43 -2.07 14.80 -21.27
C ARG A 43 -1.35 14.15 -22.45
N ALA A 44 -0.61 14.95 -23.23
CA ALA A 44 0.11 14.47 -24.39
C ALA A 44 1.26 13.51 -24.06
N LEU A 45 1.90 13.69 -22.88
CA LEU A 45 2.89 12.75 -22.36
C LEU A 45 2.23 11.44 -21.84
N CYS A 46 0.97 11.47 -21.42
CA CYS A 46 0.22 10.25 -21.11
C CYS A 46 -0.10 9.43 -22.35
N THR A 47 -0.47 10.09 -23.46
CA THR A 47 -0.85 9.40 -24.71
C THR A 47 0.36 9.02 -25.58
N GLY A 48 1.48 9.72 -25.45
CA GLY A 48 2.66 9.51 -26.28
C GLY A 48 2.51 10.02 -27.71
N GLU A 49 1.46 10.79 -28.03
CA GLU A 49 1.08 11.23 -29.38
C GLU A 49 2.09 12.17 -30.05
N LYS A 50 2.98 12.78 -29.27
CA LYS A 50 4.00 13.71 -29.79
C LYS A 50 5.24 13.00 -30.33
N GLY A 51 5.32 11.67 -30.21
CA GLY A 51 6.41 10.88 -30.77
C GLY A 51 7.72 11.04 -29.99
N VAL A 52 8.81 11.34 -30.69
CA VAL A 52 10.17 11.41 -30.11
C VAL A 52 10.55 12.87 -29.88
N GLY A 53 11.05 13.17 -28.68
CA GLY A 53 11.50 14.51 -28.30
C GLY A 53 12.91 14.88 -28.80
N ALA A 54 13.37 16.08 -28.46
CA ALA A 54 14.67 16.58 -28.84
C ALA A 54 15.84 15.76 -28.27
N LEU A 55 15.65 15.13 -27.13
CA LEU A 55 16.62 14.23 -26.48
C LEU A 55 16.62 12.81 -27.07
N GLY A 56 15.89 12.57 -28.15
CA GLY A 56 15.83 11.26 -28.83
C GLY A 56 15.09 10.18 -28.05
N LYS A 57 14.27 10.54 -27.07
CA LYS A 57 13.44 9.63 -26.27
C LYS A 57 11.96 9.81 -26.59
N PRO A 58 11.14 8.77 -26.50
CA PRO A 58 9.68 8.90 -26.62
C PRO A 58 9.15 9.89 -25.59
N LEU A 59 8.35 10.86 -26.01
CA LEU A 59 7.60 11.78 -25.15
C LEU A 59 6.39 11.04 -24.56
N HIS A 60 6.64 10.12 -23.63
CA HIS A 60 5.64 9.21 -23.11
C HIS A 60 5.98 8.75 -21.68
N TYR A 61 4.99 8.75 -20.80
CA TYR A 61 5.15 8.26 -19.43
C TYR A 61 5.15 6.73 -19.30
N LYS A 62 4.65 5.99 -20.28
CA LYS A 62 4.71 4.53 -20.26
C LYS A 62 6.16 4.03 -20.17
N GLY A 63 6.41 3.19 -19.17
CA GLY A 63 7.76 2.70 -18.86
C GLY A 63 8.57 3.63 -17.95
N CYS A 64 8.01 4.77 -17.50
CA CYS A 64 8.65 5.68 -16.57
C CYS A 64 8.49 5.22 -15.13
N ALA A 65 9.55 5.31 -14.32
CA ALA A 65 9.50 4.98 -12.90
C ALA A 65 9.20 6.22 -12.03
N PHE A 66 8.60 5.97 -10.88
CA PHE A 66 8.62 6.92 -9.77
C PHE A 66 10.00 6.81 -9.10
N HIS A 67 10.84 7.80 -9.31
CA HIS A 67 12.25 7.76 -8.88
C HIS A 67 12.46 8.27 -7.46
N ARG A 68 11.46 8.95 -6.86
CA ARG A 68 11.54 9.50 -5.50
C ARG A 68 10.19 9.41 -4.80
N ILE A 69 10.17 8.84 -3.61
CA ILE A 69 8.98 8.73 -2.75
C ILE A 69 9.35 9.19 -1.35
N ILE A 70 8.66 10.20 -0.84
CA ILE A 70 8.79 10.65 0.55
C ILE A 70 7.45 10.46 1.24
N LYS A 71 7.42 9.57 2.21
CA LYS A 71 6.24 9.30 3.02
C LYS A 71 5.79 10.58 3.74
N ASP A 72 4.46 10.77 3.82
CA ASP A 72 3.82 11.95 4.40
C ASP A 72 4.27 13.27 3.74
N PHE A 73 4.57 13.20 2.42
CA PHE A 73 4.90 14.38 1.62
C PHE A 73 4.45 14.23 0.16
N MET A 74 5.18 13.48 -0.68
CA MET A 74 4.87 13.37 -2.12
C MET A 74 5.51 12.15 -2.79
N ILE A 75 5.02 11.84 -4.00
CA ILE A 75 5.52 10.80 -4.90
C ILE A 75 5.91 11.48 -6.21
N GLN A 76 7.17 11.37 -6.64
CA GLN A 76 7.70 12.07 -7.80
C GLN A 76 8.11 11.09 -8.91
N GLY A 77 7.72 11.43 -10.15
CA GLY A 77 8.04 10.69 -11.36
C GLY A 77 8.16 11.59 -12.58
N GLY A 78 8.10 11.00 -13.77
CA GLY A 78 8.05 11.73 -15.02
C GLY A 78 9.43 12.01 -15.69
N ASP A 79 10.52 11.48 -15.14
CA ASP A 79 11.81 11.47 -15.80
C ASP A 79 11.94 10.23 -16.70
N PHE A 80 11.38 10.30 -17.91
CA PHE A 80 11.46 9.22 -18.88
C PHE A 80 12.79 9.21 -19.68
N THR A 81 13.68 10.17 -19.46
CA THR A 81 14.97 10.27 -20.16
C THR A 81 16.12 9.64 -19.37
N ALA A 82 16.31 10.02 -18.11
CA ALA A 82 17.38 9.54 -17.23
C ALA A 82 16.87 8.59 -16.12
N GLY A 83 15.61 8.71 -15.71
CA GLY A 83 14.98 7.86 -14.68
C GLY A 83 15.49 8.07 -13.26
N ASN A 84 16.21 9.16 -13.00
CA ASN A 84 16.85 9.45 -11.71
C ASN A 84 16.52 10.85 -11.16
N GLY A 85 15.64 11.59 -11.82
CA GLY A 85 15.22 12.94 -11.44
C GLY A 85 16.04 14.08 -12.04
N THR A 86 17.04 13.78 -12.87
CA THR A 86 17.88 14.82 -13.53
C THR A 86 17.42 15.16 -14.94
N GLY A 87 16.54 14.35 -15.52
CA GLY A 87 16.12 14.44 -16.92
C GLY A 87 14.67 14.87 -17.10
N GLY A 88 14.13 14.49 -18.25
CA GLY A 88 12.78 14.81 -18.70
C GLY A 88 12.73 16.08 -19.56
N GLU A 89 11.83 16.09 -20.56
CA GLU A 89 11.56 17.22 -21.43
C GLU A 89 10.05 17.38 -21.64
N SER A 90 9.59 18.58 -21.92
CA SER A 90 8.18 18.85 -22.21
C SER A 90 7.87 18.68 -23.70
N ILE A 91 6.59 18.69 -24.04
CA ILE A 91 6.14 18.71 -25.45
C ILE A 91 6.47 20.02 -26.17
N TYR A 92 6.86 21.05 -25.43
CA TYR A 92 7.21 22.39 -25.94
C TYR A 92 8.71 22.60 -26.14
N GLY A 93 9.52 21.60 -25.80
CA GLY A 93 10.98 21.64 -25.75
C GLY A 93 11.49 21.24 -24.37
N GLU A 94 12.77 21.52 -24.09
CA GLU A 94 13.40 21.06 -22.83
C GLU A 94 12.66 21.55 -21.58
N LYS A 95 12.34 22.85 -21.53
CA LYS A 95 11.67 23.51 -20.41
C LYS A 95 10.59 24.48 -20.88
N PHE A 96 9.58 24.73 -20.04
CA PHE A 96 8.55 25.74 -20.27
C PHE A 96 8.26 26.54 -18.99
N PRO A 97 7.76 27.80 -19.13
CA PRO A 97 7.50 28.70 -18.01
C PRO A 97 6.40 28.19 -17.06
N ASP A 98 6.43 28.70 -15.84
CA ASP A 98 5.29 28.59 -14.91
C ASP A 98 4.07 29.31 -15.51
N GLU A 99 2.97 28.60 -15.69
CA GLU A 99 1.80 29.16 -16.37
C GLU A 99 0.99 30.06 -15.45
N ALA A 100 0.59 29.52 -14.27
CA ALA A 100 -0.13 30.23 -13.23
C ALA A 100 -0.17 29.39 -11.95
N PHE A 101 -0.57 30.00 -10.82
CA PHE A 101 -0.72 29.33 -9.53
C PHE A 101 -2.13 29.48 -8.97
N PRO A 102 -3.20 29.10 -9.72
CA PRO A 102 -4.59 29.30 -9.28
C PRO A 102 -5.04 28.35 -8.18
N VAL A 103 -4.37 27.20 -8.02
CA VAL A 103 -4.68 26.17 -7.04
C VAL A 103 -3.55 26.06 -6.04
N LYS A 104 -3.92 25.94 -4.77
CA LYS A 104 -3.00 25.77 -3.64
C LYS A 104 -2.79 24.30 -3.34
N HIS A 105 -1.65 23.97 -2.68
CA HIS A 105 -1.35 22.61 -2.21
C HIS A 105 -1.98 22.36 -0.82
N ASP A 106 -3.29 22.54 -0.72
CA ASP A 106 -4.05 22.50 0.53
C ASP A 106 -4.65 21.13 0.88
N GLN A 107 -4.45 20.14 0.01
CA GLN A 107 -4.98 18.80 0.19
C GLN A 107 -4.06 17.73 -0.42
N PRO A 108 -4.18 16.44 -0.02
CA PRO A 108 -3.51 15.34 -0.68
C PRO A 108 -4.08 15.09 -2.09
N PHE A 109 -3.34 14.29 -2.86
CA PHE A 109 -3.71 13.83 -4.21
C PHE A 109 -3.74 14.90 -5.29
N LEU A 110 -3.12 16.05 -5.05
CA LEU A 110 -2.89 17.04 -6.11
C LEU A 110 -1.72 16.65 -6.99
N LEU A 111 -1.88 16.89 -8.28
CA LEU A 111 -0.88 16.69 -9.32
C LEU A 111 -0.20 18.05 -9.62
N SER A 112 1.10 18.12 -9.41
CA SER A 112 1.86 19.36 -9.50
C SER A 112 3.17 19.16 -10.26
N MET A 113 3.66 20.21 -10.94
CA MET A 113 4.92 20.17 -11.68
C MET A 113 6.13 20.19 -10.75
N ALA A 114 7.05 19.26 -10.95
CA ALA A 114 8.39 19.36 -10.40
C ALA A 114 9.23 20.31 -11.28
N ASN A 115 10.05 21.14 -10.65
CA ASN A 115 10.94 22.08 -11.33
C ASN A 115 12.26 22.26 -10.55
N ALA A 116 13.25 22.86 -11.19
CA ALA A 116 14.55 23.22 -10.60
C ALA A 116 14.64 24.74 -10.29
N GLY A 117 13.52 25.40 -10.12
CA GLY A 117 13.35 26.82 -9.91
C GLY A 117 12.32 27.42 -10.87
N PRO A 118 12.04 28.73 -10.80
CA PRO A 118 11.02 29.38 -11.61
C PRO A 118 11.20 29.13 -13.10
N ASN A 119 10.11 28.85 -13.81
CA ASN A 119 10.08 28.67 -15.27
C ASN A 119 10.96 27.53 -15.81
N THR A 120 11.12 26.44 -15.06
CA THR A 120 11.92 25.28 -15.47
C THR A 120 11.09 23.98 -15.51
N ASN A 121 9.80 24.06 -15.83
CA ASN A 121 8.95 22.89 -15.94
C ASN A 121 9.34 22.04 -17.15
N GLY A 122 9.40 20.74 -16.98
CA GLY A 122 9.65 19.76 -18.04
C GLY A 122 8.55 18.70 -18.10
N SER A 123 8.91 17.43 -17.93
CA SER A 123 7.96 16.32 -17.80
C SER A 123 7.78 15.84 -16.38
N GLN A 124 8.68 16.18 -15.47
CA GLN A 124 8.61 15.68 -14.10
C GLN A 124 7.44 16.29 -13.33
N PHE A 125 6.77 15.45 -12.57
CA PHE A 125 5.61 15.80 -11.74
C PHE A 125 5.73 15.14 -10.37
N PHE A 126 4.93 15.62 -9.44
CA PHE A 126 4.71 14.92 -8.17
C PHE A 126 3.22 14.90 -7.82
N ILE A 127 2.86 13.92 -7.00
CA ILE A 127 1.52 13.75 -6.43
C ILE A 127 1.67 13.95 -4.94
N THR A 128 0.94 14.91 -4.36
CA THR A 128 0.95 15.17 -2.92
C THR A 128 0.24 14.04 -2.17
N THR A 129 0.74 13.69 -0.98
CA THR A 129 0.08 12.72 -0.08
C THR A 129 -0.43 13.36 1.21
N VAL A 130 -0.07 14.62 1.43
CA VAL A 130 -0.56 15.49 2.50
C VAL A 130 -0.67 16.94 1.96
N PRO A 131 -1.31 17.88 2.68
CA PRO A 131 -1.20 19.31 2.38
C PRO A 131 0.27 19.78 2.43
N THR A 132 0.71 20.52 1.41
CA THR A 132 2.10 20.99 1.27
C THR A 132 2.17 22.48 0.95
N PRO A 133 1.66 23.38 1.82
CA PRO A 133 1.50 24.80 1.52
C PRO A 133 2.82 25.54 1.26
N HIS A 134 3.96 25.00 1.70
CA HIS A 134 5.29 25.54 1.42
C HIS A 134 5.70 25.47 -0.07
N LEU A 135 4.96 24.71 -0.90
CA LEU A 135 5.14 24.61 -2.35
C LEU A 135 4.28 25.61 -3.14
N ASP A 136 3.38 26.32 -2.48
CA ASP A 136 2.52 27.31 -3.10
C ASP A 136 3.31 28.40 -3.80
N ASN A 137 2.83 28.82 -4.98
CA ASN A 137 3.45 29.82 -5.86
C ASN A 137 4.88 29.46 -6.33
N LYS A 138 5.30 28.20 -6.17
CA LYS A 138 6.59 27.66 -6.66
C LYS A 138 6.40 26.52 -7.64
N HIS A 139 5.34 25.74 -7.48
CA HIS A 139 5.01 24.60 -8.32
C HIS A 139 3.58 24.73 -8.84
N VAL A 140 3.39 24.50 -10.13
CA VAL A 140 2.08 24.65 -10.79
C VAL A 140 1.24 23.41 -10.51
N VAL A 141 0.16 23.55 -9.76
CA VAL A 141 -0.86 22.48 -9.60
C VAL A 141 -1.73 22.46 -10.85
N PHE A 142 -1.78 21.33 -11.53
CA PHE A 142 -2.47 21.20 -12.83
C PHE A 142 -3.49 20.05 -12.90
N GLY A 143 -3.71 19.34 -11.80
CA GLY A 143 -4.67 18.24 -11.75
C GLY A 143 -4.81 17.65 -10.37
N LYS A 144 -5.61 16.59 -10.28
CA LYS A 144 -5.83 15.80 -9.06
C LYS A 144 -6.15 14.35 -9.39
N VAL A 145 -5.89 13.46 -8.45
CA VAL A 145 -6.34 12.06 -8.50
C VAL A 145 -7.85 12.02 -8.24
N ILE A 146 -8.60 11.38 -9.12
CA ILE A 146 -10.05 11.19 -8.99
C ILE A 146 -10.45 9.73 -8.78
N ALA A 147 -9.56 8.77 -9.09
CA ALA A 147 -9.73 7.37 -8.78
C ALA A 147 -8.37 6.69 -8.54
N GLY A 148 -8.34 5.63 -7.74
CA GLY A 148 -7.09 4.91 -7.42
C GLY A 148 -6.28 5.54 -6.28
N LYS A 149 -6.88 6.31 -5.38
CA LYS A 149 -6.20 6.90 -4.21
C LYS A 149 -5.46 5.86 -3.38
N GLY A 150 -6.05 4.67 -3.20
CA GLY A 150 -5.42 3.56 -2.49
C GLY A 150 -4.10 3.10 -3.12
N ILE A 151 -3.95 3.20 -4.45
CA ILE A 151 -2.71 2.91 -5.17
C ILE A 151 -1.65 3.95 -4.86
N ILE A 152 -2.01 5.23 -4.82
CA ILE A 152 -1.11 6.32 -4.42
C ILE A 152 -0.63 6.10 -2.96
N ARG A 153 -1.51 5.68 -2.06
CA ARG A 153 -1.13 5.33 -0.69
C ARG A 153 -0.22 4.10 -0.62
N ALA A 154 -0.44 3.11 -1.48
CA ALA A 154 0.44 1.95 -1.56
C ALA A 154 1.85 2.34 -2.05
N LEU A 155 1.95 3.23 -3.05
CA LEU A 155 3.21 3.81 -3.50
C LEU A 155 3.92 4.58 -2.39
N GLU A 156 3.21 5.44 -1.67
CA GLU A 156 3.74 6.23 -0.54
C GLU A 156 4.42 5.36 0.52
N ARG A 157 3.93 4.13 0.71
CA ARG A 157 4.42 3.17 1.71
C ARG A 157 5.52 2.26 1.19
N THR A 158 5.89 2.39 -0.06
CA THR A 158 6.99 1.60 -0.62
C THR A 158 8.27 1.93 0.14
N PRO A 159 9.00 0.93 0.66
CA PRO A 159 10.27 1.15 1.33
C PRO A 159 11.26 1.86 0.40
N THR A 160 11.94 2.88 0.92
CA THR A 160 12.92 3.68 0.18
C THR A 160 14.32 3.54 0.77
N GLY A 161 15.33 3.72 -0.05
CA GLY A 161 16.73 3.75 0.31
C GLY A 161 17.32 5.17 0.21
N GLU A 162 18.58 5.25 -0.18
CA GLU A 162 19.27 6.53 -0.36
C GLU A 162 18.55 7.43 -1.37
N GLN A 163 18.51 8.73 -1.09
CA GLN A 163 17.85 9.76 -1.88
C GLN A 163 16.34 9.52 -2.08
N ASP A 164 15.69 8.88 -1.12
CA ASP A 164 14.25 8.56 -1.15
C ASP A 164 13.84 7.67 -2.35
N LYS A 165 14.80 6.94 -2.93
CA LYS A 165 14.56 6.05 -4.06
C LYS A 165 13.84 4.77 -3.60
N PRO A 166 12.75 4.34 -4.24
CA PRO A 166 12.10 3.07 -3.93
C PRO A 166 13.08 1.88 -4.04
N LEU A 167 13.07 0.97 -3.04
CA LEU A 167 13.88 -0.25 -3.06
C LEU A 167 13.39 -1.23 -4.13
N GLU A 168 12.07 -1.28 -4.36
CA GLU A 168 11.46 -1.98 -5.49
C GLU A 168 10.98 -0.95 -6.51
N THR A 169 11.20 -1.22 -7.79
CA THR A 169 10.84 -0.29 -8.86
C THR A 169 9.33 -0.07 -8.90
N ALA A 170 8.91 1.16 -8.67
CA ALA A 170 7.53 1.61 -8.89
C ALA A 170 7.41 2.14 -10.32
N LEU A 171 6.65 1.46 -11.18
CA LEU A 171 6.66 1.67 -12.63
C LEU A 171 5.27 2.04 -13.14
N ILE A 172 5.22 3.01 -14.08
CA ILE A 172 4.05 3.27 -14.92
C ILE A 172 4.10 2.26 -16.07
N THR A 173 3.30 1.20 -15.99
CA THR A 173 3.27 0.11 -16.97
C THR A 173 2.47 0.46 -18.22
N ASP A 174 1.48 1.33 -18.07
CA ASP A 174 0.71 1.91 -19.16
C ASP A 174 0.18 3.30 -18.78
N SER A 175 -0.09 4.12 -19.79
CA SER A 175 -0.66 5.47 -19.60
C SER A 175 -1.45 5.87 -20.83
N GLY A 176 -2.44 6.75 -20.63
CA GLY A 176 -3.28 7.22 -21.73
C GLY A 176 -4.32 8.21 -21.27
N GLU A 177 -5.24 8.55 -22.18
CA GLU A 177 -6.41 9.40 -21.93
C GLU A 177 -7.67 8.56 -21.95
N LEU A 178 -8.61 8.85 -21.05
CA LEU A 178 -9.92 8.22 -20.99
C LEU A 178 -10.92 8.98 -21.84
N SER A 179 -11.81 8.28 -22.50
CA SER A 179 -12.96 8.91 -23.15
C SER A 179 -13.84 9.66 -22.13
N PRO A 180 -14.48 10.78 -22.50
CA PRO A 180 -15.32 11.54 -21.57
C PRO A 180 -16.43 10.71 -20.89
N ASP A 181 -16.98 9.73 -21.60
CA ASP A 181 -18.05 8.85 -21.11
C ASP A 181 -17.53 7.55 -20.47
N GLU A 182 -16.19 7.33 -20.44
CA GLU A 182 -15.64 6.14 -19.84
C GLU A 182 -15.86 6.17 -18.33
N PRO A 183 -16.49 5.11 -17.75
CA PRO A 183 -16.71 5.10 -16.32
C PRO A 183 -15.37 5.09 -15.56
N LEU A 184 -15.28 5.90 -14.51
CA LEU A 184 -14.14 5.83 -13.62
C LEU A 184 -14.05 4.43 -13.01
N PRO A 185 -12.85 3.88 -12.82
CA PRO A 185 -12.71 2.70 -11.98
C PRO A 185 -13.25 3.06 -10.60
N THR A 186 -14.47 2.65 -10.36
CA THR A 186 -15.07 2.72 -9.02
C THR A 186 -14.35 1.70 -8.16
N LYS A 187 -14.15 2.02 -6.88
CA LYS A 187 -13.87 0.96 -5.91
C LYS A 187 -15.01 -0.06 -6.09
N ALA A 188 -14.66 -1.22 -6.64
CA ALA A 188 -15.66 -2.24 -6.86
C ALA A 188 -16.29 -2.54 -5.50
N ASP A 189 -17.62 -2.41 -5.40
CA ASP A 189 -18.31 -2.98 -4.26
C ASP A 189 -17.95 -4.47 -4.24
N ASP A 190 -17.09 -4.84 -3.30
CA ASP A 190 -16.63 -6.22 -3.18
C ASP A 190 -17.72 -7.14 -2.59
N GLY A 191 -18.95 -6.61 -2.45
CA GLY A 191 -20.11 -7.31 -1.91
C GLY A 191 -20.00 -7.62 -0.42
N THR A 192 -19.04 -7.01 0.29
CA THR A 192 -18.84 -7.28 1.73
C THR A 192 -19.59 -6.32 2.64
N GLY A 193 -20.09 -5.20 2.09
CA GLY A 193 -20.70 -4.10 2.83
C GLY A 193 -19.67 -3.20 3.54
N ASP A 194 -18.38 -3.32 3.21
CA ASP A 194 -17.35 -2.40 3.66
C ASP A 194 -17.34 -1.16 2.78
N LEU A 195 -17.89 -0.06 3.29
CA LEU A 195 -18.01 1.22 2.59
C LEU A 195 -16.84 2.18 2.91
N TYR A 196 -15.97 1.81 3.84
CA TYR A 196 -14.83 2.67 4.20
C TYR A 196 -13.78 2.72 3.09
N GLU A 197 -13.07 3.85 2.97
CA GLU A 197 -11.90 3.98 2.09
C GLU A 197 -10.81 2.98 2.49
N ASP A 198 -9.85 2.73 1.59
CA ASP A 198 -8.79 1.74 1.86
C ASP A 198 -7.83 2.21 2.96
N PHE A 199 -7.70 3.52 3.15
CA PHE A 199 -6.83 4.13 4.16
C PHE A 199 -7.62 5.10 5.03
N ILE A 200 -7.39 5.03 6.34
CA ILE A 200 -8.12 5.83 7.33
C ILE A 200 -7.98 7.35 7.10
N LYS A 201 -6.81 7.81 6.66
CA LYS A 201 -6.54 9.23 6.37
C LYS A 201 -7.40 9.79 5.22
N ASP A 202 -7.96 8.91 4.39
CA ASP A 202 -8.76 9.28 3.22
C ASP A 202 -10.26 9.06 3.45
N GLU A 203 -10.64 8.57 4.64
CA GLU A 203 -12.00 8.23 5.04
C GLU A 203 -12.70 9.44 5.69
N PRO A 204 -13.57 10.15 4.99
CA PRO A 204 -14.16 11.39 5.50
C PRO A 204 -15.17 11.18 6.65
N SER A 205 -15.67 9.95 6.82
CA SER A 205 -16.62 9.63 7.89
C SER A 205 -15.94 9.31 9.23
N VAL A 206 -14.59 9.28 9.26
CA VAL A 206 -13.81 8.99 10.46
C VAL A 206 -13.08 10.24 10.93
N ASP A 207 -13.41 10.67 12.13
CA ASP A 207 -12.70 11.75 12.82
C ASP A 207 -11.43 11.19 13.48
N LEU A 208 -10.26 11.56 12.95
CA LEU A 208 -8.95 11.09 13.43
C LEU A 208 -8.55 11.69 14.77
N GLU A 209 -9.17 12.81 15.19
CA GLU A 209 -8.93 13.41 16.50
C GLU A 209 -9.77 12.72 17.58
N ASN A 210 -10.77 11.94 17.20
CA ASN A 210 -11.65 11.20 18.10
C ASN A 210 -11.35 9.69 18.09
N PRO A 211 -10.64 9.15 19.11
CA PRO A 211 -10.31 7.72 19.20
C PRO A 211 -11.51 6.80 19.04
N SER A 212 -12.65 7.15 19.63
CA SER A 212 -13.87 6.33 19.52
C SER A 212 -14.40 6.22 18.09
N SER A 213 -14.24 7.26 17.25
CA SER A 213 -14.59 7.24 15.84
C SER A 213 -13.74 6.22 15.09
N VAL A 214 -12.42 6.25 15.33
CA VAL A 214 -11.45 5.32 14.73
C VAL A 214 -11.72 3.88 15.16
N PHE A 215 -11.87 3.63 16.47
CA PHE A 215 -12.12 2.28 16.99
C PHE A 215 -13.41 1.68 16.47
N LYS A 216 -14.45 2.51 16.28
CA LYS A 216 -15.71 2.07 15.67
C LYS A 216 -15.52 1.63 14.22
N ALA A 217 -14.77 2.39 13.42
CA ALA A 217 -14.47 2.02 12.05
C ALA A 217 -13.66 0.72 11.97
N VAL A 218 -12.59 0.61 12.78
CA VAL A 218 -11.76 -0.59 12.89
C VAL A 218 -12.59 -1.82 13.30
N GLN A 219 -13.46 -1.67 14.30
CA GLN A 219 -14.33 -2.75 14.75
C GLN A 219 -15.32 -3.18 13.66
N ASN A 220 -15.94 -2.23 12.95
CA ASN A 220 -16.86 -2.52 11.84
C ASN A 220 -16.18 -3.33 10.74
N ILE A 221 -15.00 -2.92 10.30
CA ILE A 221 -14.23 -3.63 9.27
C ILE A 221 -13.83 -5.03 9.76
N LYS A 222 -13.39 -5.16 11.02
CA LYS A 222 -13.07 -6.43 11.66
C LYS A 222 -14.28 -7.35 11.74
N ASP A 223 -15.46 -6.83 12.04
CA ASP A 223 -16.70 -7.62 12.12
C ASP A 223 -17.13 -8.13 10.73
N ILE A 224 -16.94 -7.33 9.68
CA ILE A 224 -17.13 -7.79 8.30
C ILE A 224 -16.16 -8.94 8.00
N GLY A 225 -14.87 -8.79 8.34
CA GLY A 225 -13.88 -9.87 8.22
C GLY A 225 -14.31 -11.15 8.97
N THR A 226 -14.88 -11.00 10.17
CA THR A 226 -15.36 -12.14 10.97
C THR A 226 -16.56 -12.83 10.34
N LYS A 227 -17.51 -12.08 9.75
CA LYS A 227 -18.63 -12.64 8.99
C LYS A 227 -18.15 -13.44 7.78
N LEU A 228 -17.21 -12.89 7.03
CA LEU A 228 -16.60 -13.54 5.85
C LEU A 228 -15.83 -14.81 6.24
N PHE A 229 -15.08 -14.78 7.34
CA PHE A 229 -14.40 -15.96 7.89
C PHE A 229 -15.37 -17.08 8.22
N LYS A 230 -16.49 -16.76 8.91
CA LYS A 230 -17.55 -17.73 9.23
C LYS A 230 -18.24 -18.28 7.99
N ALA A 231 -18.35 -17.49 6.92
CA ALA A 231 -18.88 -17.90 5.63
C ALA A 231 -17.90 -18.74 4.78
N GLY A 232 -16.63 -18.89 5.23
CA GLY A 232 -15.60 -19.62 4.49
C GLY A 232 -14.88 -18.79 3.41
N ASP A 233 -15.21 -17.53 3.21
CA ASP A 233 -14.49 -16.62 2.32
C ASP A 233 -13.22 -16.07 2.99
N PHE A 234 -12.22 -16.97 3.10
CA PHE A 234 -10.97 -16.63 3.78
C PHE A 234 -10.17 -15.53 3.07
N SER A 235 -10.26 -15.44 1.75
CA SER A 235 -9.54 -14.43 0.98
C SER A 235 -10.03 -13.02 1.30
N LYS A 236 -11.35 -12.80 1.24
CA LYS A 236 -11.95 -11.52 1.59
C LYS A 236 -11.81 -11.23 3.09
N ALA A 237 -11.95 -12.24 3.96
CA ALA A 237 -11.73 -12.08 5.41
C ALA A 237 -10.31 -11.59 5.71
N PHE A 238 -9.29 -12.15 5.04
CA PHE A 238 -7.90 -11.72 5.18
C PHE A 238 -7.71 -10.25 4.79
N SER A 239 -8.26 -9.84 3.65
CA SER A 239 -8.19 -8.45 3.17
C SER A 239 -8.84 -7.48 4.15
N LYS A 240 -10.01 -7.84 4.74
CA LYS A 240 -10.69 -6.97 5.72
C LYS A 240 -9.91 -6.88 7.03
N TYR A 241 -9.38 -7.97 7.55
CA TYR A 241 -8.54 -7.91 8.74
C TYR A 241 -7.25 -7.12 8.51
N LYS A 242 -6.64 -7.23 7.30
CA LYS A 242 -5.46 -6.45 6.93
C LYS A 242 -5.77 -4.95 6.88
N LYS A 243 -6.91 -4.57 6.28
CA LYS A 243 -7.39 -3.18 6.25
C LYS A 243 -7.65 -2.65 7.66
N ALA A 244 -8.34 -3.41 8.52
CA ALA A 244 -8.60 -3.00 9.89
C ALA A 244 -7.31 -2.84 10.72
N ALA A 245 -6.32 -3.74 10.54
CA ALA A 245 -5.02 -3.63 11.18
C ALA A 245 -4.28 -2.36 10.72
N GLN A 246 -4.33 -2.07 9.41
CA GLN A 246 -3.75 -0.85 8.87
C GLN A 246 -4.41 0.42 9.41
N TYR A 247 -5.74 0.43 9.55
CA TYR A 247 -6.48 1.55 10.14
C TYR A 247 -6.00 1.88 11.55
N ILE A 248 -5.82 0.86 12.40
CA ILE A 248 -5.35 1.08 13.77
C ILE A 248 -3.85 1.35 13.85
N GLU A 249 -3.04 0.89 12.88
CA GLU A 249 -1.62 1.22 12.76
C GLU A 249 -1.38 2.66 12.34
N ASP A 250 -2.23 3.18 11.44
CA ASP A 250 -2.15 4.56 10.92
C ASP A 250 -2.71 5.59 11.90
N PHE A 251 -3.37 5.13 12.96
CA PHE A 251 -3.87 5.97 14.02
C PHE A 251 -2.82 6.13 15.11
N TYR A 252 -2.14 7.28 15.11
CA TYR A 252 -1.14 7.69 16.11
C TYR A 252 -1.51 9.05 16.68
N PRO A 253 -2.46 9.13 17.63
CA PRO A 253 -2.65 10.37 18.38
C PRO A 253 -1.45 10.58 19.33
N ASP A 254 -1.07 11.83 19.54
CA ASP A 254 0.05 12.19 20.42
C ASP A 254 -0.16 11.69 21.86
N THR A 255 -1.42 11.61 22.29
CA THR A 255 -1.79 11.11 23.62
C THR A 255 -3.11 10.35 23.57
N LEU A 256 -3.09 9.10 24.03
CA LEU A 256 -4.29 8.33 24.38
C LEU A 256 -4.39 8.25 25.91
N ASN A 257 -5.61 8.33 26.46
CA ASN A 257 -5.83 7.95 27.85
C ASN A 257 -5.69 6.43 28.02
N ASP A 258 -5.60 5.94 29.24
CA ASP A 258 -5.37 4.53 29.55
C ASP A 258 -6.46 3.60 28.98
N GLU A 259 -7.73 4.03 28.94
CA GLU A 259 -8.86 3.27 28.41
C GLU A 259 -8.77 3.14 26.88
N ASP A 260 -8.49 4.22 26.18
CA ASP A 260 -8.31 4.26 24.73
C ASP A 260 -7.06 3.46 24.32
N LEU A 261 -5.97 3.60 25.07
CA LEU A 261 -4.74 2.83 24.83
C LEU A 261 -5.02 1.33 24.97
N LYS A 262 -5.75 0.93 26.00
CA LYS A 262 -6.15 -0.47 26.18
C LYS A 262 -7.03 -0.95 25.01
N THR A 263 -8.01 -0.15 24.60
CA THR A 263 -8.90 -0.49 23.48
C THR A 263 -8.13 -0.67 22.17
N ALA A 264 -7.21 0.25 21.86
CA ALA A 264 -6.35 0.17 20.69
C ALA A 264 -5.48 -1.10 20.73
N THR A 265 -4.90 -1.40 21.88
CA THR A 265 -4.06 -2.57 22.12
C THR A 265 -4.83 -3.87 21.93
N ASP A 266 -6.03 -3.99 22.52
CA ASP A 266 -6.90 -5.16 22.39
C ASP A 266 -7.34 -5.39 20.94
N LEU A 267 -7.65 -4.31 20.21
CA LEU A 267 -7.97 -4.36 18.79
C LEU A 267 -6.77 -4.86 17.96
N LYS A 268 -5.57 -4.32 18.18
CA LYS A 268 -4.33 -4.75 17.47
C LYS A 268 -4.06 -6.24 17.72
N ILE A 269 -4.06 -6.69 18.96
CA ILE A 269 -3.86 -8.11 19.32
C ILE A 269 -4.88 -9.00 18.59
N SER A 270 -6.16 -8.64 18.67
CA SER A 270 -7.24 -9.39 18.04
C SER A 270 -7.06 -9.47 16.51
N LEU A 271 -6.71 -8.37 15.84
CA LEU A 271 -6.55 -8.31 14.40
C LEU A 271 -5.34 -9.12 13.91
N TYR A 272 -4.19 -9.00 14.55
CA TYR A 272 -3.01 -9.80 14.22
C TYR A 272 -3.22 -11.29 14.43
N LEU A 273 -3.90 -11.65 15.51
CA LEU A 273 -4.30 -13.05 15.73
C LEU A 273 -5.29 -13.52 14.65
N ASN A 274 -6.25 -12.73 14.23
CA ASN A 274 -7.17 -13.10 13.15
C ASN A 274 -6.44 -13.25 11.82
N LEU A 275 -5.53 -12.33 11.48
CA LEU A 275 -4.69 -12.42 10.28
C LEU A 275 -3.85 -13.70 10.26
N SER A 276 -3.18 -14.04 11.37
CA SER A 276 -2.41 -15.28 11.46
C SER A 276 -3.27 -16.52 11.33
N LEU A 277 -4.50 -16.52 11.88
CA LEU A 277 -5.43 -17.63 11.74
C LEU A 277 -5.89 -17.83 10.29
N VAL A 278 -6.31 -16.74 9.64
CA VAL A 278 -6.80 -16.81 8.25
C VAL A 278 -5.64 -17.08 7.30
N GLY A 279 -4.46 -16.54 7.57
CA GLY A 279 -3.24 -16.83 6.82
C GLY A 279 -2.92 -18.32 6.76
N LEU A 280 -3.09 -19.06 7.87
CA LEU A 280 -2.95 -20.53 7.88
C LEU A 280 -3.98 -21.21 6.96
N LYS A 281 -5.24 -20.76 6.95
CA LYS A 281 -6.27 -21.28 6.05
C LYS A 281 -5.95 -21.06 4.57
N LEU A 282 -5.24 -19.99 4.26
CA LEU A 282 -4.82 -19.62 2.91
C LEU A 282 -3.42 -20.12 2.54
N ASN A 283 -2.74 -20.87 3.41
CA ASN A 283 -1.34 -21.27 3.26
C ASN A 283 -0.35 -20.09 3.05
N LYS A 284 -0.70 -18.89 3.51
CA LYS A 284 0.15 -17.69 3.45
C LYS A 284 1.13 -17.66 4.64
N ASN A 285 2.02 -18.65 4.72
CA ASN A 285 2.83 -18.89 5.91
C ASN A 285 3.74 -17.70 6.32
N GLN A 286 4.25 -16.92 5.36
CA GLN A 286 5.05 -15.72 5.68
C GLN A 286 4.19 -14.63 6.34
N GLU A 287 2.98 -14.41 5.86
CA GLU A 287 2.03 -13.48 6.47
C GLU A 287 1.58 -13.94 7.87
N VAL A 288 1.48 -15.26 8.08
CA VAL A 288 1.21 -15.84 9.42
C VAL A 288 2.35 -15.49 10.37
N ILE A 289 3.61 -15.70 9.96
CA ILE A 289 4.78 -15.39 10.77
C ILE A 289 4.77 -13.90 11.11
N LYS A 290 4.69 -13.04 10.11
CA LYS A 290 4.66 -11.59 10.32
C LYS A 290 3.57 -11.18 11.30
N SER A 291 2.33 -11.62 11.08
CA SER A 291 1.19 -11.21 11.92
C SER A 291 1.31 -11.74 13.36
N ALA A 292 1.78 -12.98 13.54
CA ALA A 292 1.95 -13.54 14.87
C ALA A 292 3.09 -12.86 15.65
N GLU A 293 4.18 -12.52 14.96
CA GLU A 293 5.30 -11.76 15.55
C GLU A 293 4.87 -10.35 15.95
N GLU A 294 4.06 -9.65 15.11
CA GLU A 294 3.52 -8.33 15.47
C GLU A 294 2.63 -8.41 16.71
N ALA A 295 1.80 -9.45 16.84
CA ALA A 295 1.02 -9.65 18.05
C ALA A 295 1.92 -9.83 19.28
N LEU A 296 3.00 -10.62 19.16
CA LEU A 296 3.92 -10.91 20.28
C LEU A 296 4.78 -9.71 20.70
N LYS A 297 4.95 -8.70 19.84
CA LYS A 297 5.65 -7.45 20.18
C LYS A 297 4.85 -6.53 21.10
N ILE A 298 3.54 -6.76 21.23
CA ILE A 298 2.67 -5.94 22.07
C ILE A 298 2.88 -6.33 23.55
N PRO A 299 3.38 -5.44 24.41
CA PRO A 299 3.73 -5.79 25.79
C PRO A 299 2.57 -6.34 26.61
N GLU A 300 1.38 -5.81 26.41
CA GLU A 300 0.15 -6.13 27.15
C GLU A 300 -0.54 -7.41 26.68
N ILE A 301 0.01 -8.13 25.71
CA ILE A 301 -0.58 -9.38 25.21
C ILE A 301 -0.62 -10.44 26.34
N GLY A 302 -1.81 -11.00 26.55
CA GLY A 302 -2.04 -12.04 27.57
C GLY A 302 -1.44 -13.40 27.20
N ASP A 303 -1.23 -14.25 28.20
CA ASP A 303 -0.57 -15.56 27.98
C ASP A 303 -1.37 -16.48 27.05
N LYS A 304 -2.70 -16.43 27.08
CA LYS A 304 -3.56 -17.19 26.16
C LYS A 304 -3.40 -16.72 24.70
N GLU A 305 -3.29 -15.43 24.50
CA GLU A 305 -3.06 -14.79 23.20
C GLU A 305 -1.65 -15.07 22.68
N LYS A 306 -0.64 -15.01 23.55
CA LYS A 306 0.75 -15.43 23.25
C LYS A 306 0.79 -16.89 22.82
N ALA A 307 0.13 -17.78 23.55
CA ALA A 307 0.06 -19.21 23.21
C ALA A 307 -0.53 -19.44 21.81
N LYS A 308 -1.63 -18.73 21.47
CA LYS A 308 -2.22 -18.78 20.11
C LYS A 308 -1.23 -18.30 19.04
N ALA A 309 -0.51 -17.20 19.30
CA ALA A 309 0.49 -16.67 18.36
C ALA A 309 1.63 -17.67 18.15
N TYR A 310 2.20 -18.22 19.23
CA TYR A 310 3.26 -19.23 19.14
C TYR A 310 2.81 -20.52 18.46
N TYR A 311 1.59 -20.99 18.71
CA TYR A 311 1.04 -22.15 18.01
C TYR A 311 0.94 -21.93 16.51
N ARG A 312 0.53 -20.74 16.07
CA ARG A 312 0.41 -20.39 14.65
C ARG A 312 1.77 -20.21 14.01
N LEU A 313 2.74 -19.61 14.72
CA LEU A 313 4.14 -19.57 14.29
C LEU A 313 4.70 -20.98 14.09
N GLY A 314 4.51 -21.86 15.07
CA GLY A 314 4.93 -23.24 14.99
C GLY A 314 4.36 -23.95 13.76
N THR A 315 3.06 -23.78 13.51
CA THR A 315 2.38 -24.36 12.35
C THR A 315 2.94 -23.80 11.03
N ALA A 316 3.16 -22.47 10.94
CA ALA A 316 3.69 -21.84 9.74
C ALA A 316 5.15 -22.30 9.43
N TYR A 317 6.01 -22.38 10.44
CA TYR A 317 7.37 -22.89 10.25
C TYR A 317 7.39 -24.36 9.79
N VAL A 318 6.55 -25.21 10.38
CA VAL A 318 6.40 -26.61 9.92
C VAL A 318 5.92 -26.70 8.48
N ASN A 319 4.97 -25.86 8.08
CA ASN A 319 4.50 -25.79 6.70
C ASN A 319 5.61 -25.36 5.73
N LEU A 320 6.53 -24.51 6.19
CA LEU A 320 7.70 -24.05 5.44
C LEU A 320 8.89 -25.04 5.50
N LYS A 321 8.70 -26.22 6.11
CA LYS A 321 9.75 -27.25 6.30
C LYS A 321 10.88 -26.85 7.25
N ASP A 322 10.61 -25.93 8.17
CA ASP A 322 11.51 -25.58 9.28
C ASP A 322 10.93 -26.17 10.58
N GLU A 323 10.93 -27.52 10.65
CA GLU A 323 10.40 -28.22 11.80
C GLU A 323 11.11 -27.87 13.12
N PRO A 324 12.45 -27.65 13.16
CA PRO A 324 13.13 -27.25 14.40
C PRO A 324 12.57 -25.95 14.97
N LYS A 325 12.40 -24.90 14.16
CA LYS A 325 11.78 -23.65 14.62
C LYS A 325 10.32 -23.86 15.00
N GLY A 326 9.60 -24.69 14.23
CA GLY A 326 8.22 -25.01 14.53
C GLY A 326 8.05 -25.64 15.91
N ILE A 327 8.90 -26.62 16.27
CA ILE A 327 8.91 -27.27 17.58
C ILE A 327 9.24 -26.28 18.70
N GLU A 328 10.21 -25.39 18.47
CA GLU A 328 10.56 -24.33 19.42
C GLU A 328 9.35 -23.47 19.76
N GLN A 329 8.60 -23.02 18.74
CA GLN A 329 7.43 -22.17 18.96
C GLN A 329 6.28 -22.92 19.64
N PHE A 330 6.04 -24.19 19.29
CA PHE A 330 5.04 -25.00 19.98
C PHE A 330 5.39 -25.22 21.44
N ASN A 331 6.66 -25.42 21.80
CA ASN A 331 7.08 -25.55 23.18
C ASN A 331 6.83 -24.26 23.98
N LYS A 332 7.16 -23.08 23.41
CA LYS A 332 6.79 -21.79 24.02
C LYS A 332 5.29 -21.67 24.27
N ALA A 333 4.46 -22.18 23.35
CA ALA A 333 3.03 -22.19 23.55
C ALA A 333 2.59 -23.13 24.68
N LEU A 334 3.21 -24.33 24.80
CA LEU A 334 2.94 -25.28 25.88
C LEU A 334 3.35 -24.75 27.26
N ASP A 335 4.46 -24.01 27.33
CA ASP A 335 4.92 -23.38 28.59
C ASP A 335 3.88 -22.39 29.13
N LEU A 336 3.17 -21.70 28.24
CA LEU A 336 2.11 -20.75 28.59
C LEU A 336 0.75 -21.41 28.90
N VAL A 337 0.45 -22.52 28.21
CA VAL A 337 -0.82 -23.28 28.39
C VAL A 337 -0.50 -24.78 28.51
N PRO A 338 0.01 -25.22 29.64
CA PRO A 338 0.33 -26.62 29.86
C PRO A 338 -0.89 -27.52 29.70
N GLY A 339 -0.73 -28.62 28.97
CA GLY A 339 -1.79 -29.61 28.75
C GLY A 339 -2.74 -29.33 27.59
N ASP A 340 -2.51 -28.31 26.78
CA ASP A 340 -3.26 -28.09 25.53
C ASP A 340 -2.98 -29.23 24.55
N ALA A 341 -4.00 -30.04 24.26
CA ALA A 341 -3.89 -31.22 23.40
C ALA A 341 -3.55 -30.87 21.94
N ALA A 342 -4.06 -29.75 21.45
CA ALA A 342 -3.79 -29.33 20.05
C ALA A 342 -2.34 -28.91 19.87
N ILE A 343 -1.77 -28.21 20.84
CA ILE A 343 -0.36 -27.80 20.82
C ILE A 343 0.54 -29.04 20.97
N ALA A 344 0.24 -29.93 21.91
CA ALA A 344 0.96 -31.19 22.11
C ALA A 344 0.97 -32.06 20.82
N GLN A 345 -0.17 -32.14 20.13
CA GLN A 345 -0.27 -32.81 18.84
C GLN A 345 0.59 -32.13 17.76
N GLY A 346 0.65 -30.79 17.77
CA GLY A 346 1.54 -30.00 16.89
C GLY A 346 3.00 -30.39 17.08
N VAL A 347 3.46 -30.44 18.34
CA VAL A 347 4.84 -30.88 18.69
C VAL A 347 5.09 -32.31 18.19
N ALA A 348 4.19 -33.24 18.47
CA ALA A 348 4.36 -34.64 18.08
C ALA A 348 4.45 -34.79 16.56
N LYS A 349 3.58 -34.12 15.80
CA LYS A 349 3.58 -34.12 14.35
C LYS A 349 4.87 -33.49 13.78
N ALA A 350 5.32 -32.38 14.29
CA ALA A 350 6.55 -31.71 13.85
C ALA A 350 7.76 -32.60 14.10
N ASN A 351 7.87 -33.23 15.28
CA ASN A 351 8.95 -34.18 15.58
C ASN A 351 8.95 -35.39 14.63
N ALA A 352 7.78 -35.97 14.31
CA ALA A 352 7.68 -37.07 13.38
C ALA A 352 8.14 -36.68 11.96
N GLN A 353 7.76 -35.48 11.48
CA GLN A 353 8.19 -34.95 10.19
C GLN A 353 9.70 -34.71 10.14
N LEU A 354 10.28 -34.16 11.21
CA LEU A 354 11.71 -33.94 11.33
C LEU A 354 12.49 -35.28 11.29
N GLN A 355 12.05 -36.30 12.03
CA GLN A 355 12.65 -37.61 12.01
C GLN A 355 12.60 -38.26 10.62
N GLU A 356 11.48 -38.15 9.93
CA GLU A 356 11.32 -38.69 8.58
C GLU A 356 12.26 -37.97 7.59
N ARG A 357 12.36 -36.65 7.65
CA ARG A 357 13.29 -35.86 6.84
C ARG A 357 14.73 -36.28 7.07
N ASN A 358 15.16 -36.35 8.34
CA ASN A 358 16.53 -36.75 8.70
C ASN A 358 16.85 -38.17 8.23
N LYS A 359 15.86 -39.09 8.25
CA LYS A 359 16.03 -40.45 7.71
C LYS A 359 16.23 -40.46 6.22
N LYS A 360 15.44 -39.65 5.48
CA LYS A 360 15.58 -39.50 4.01
C LYS A 360 16.92 -38.88 3.63
N GLU A 361 17.35 -37.84 4.33
CA GLU A 361 18.65 -37.20 4.10
C GLU A 361 19.81 -38.16 4.34
N LYS A 362 19.80 -38.89 5.45
CA LYS A 362 20.83 -39.94 5.72
C LYS A 362 20.84 -41.02 4.65
N ALA A 363 19.69 -41.47 4.18
CA ALA A 363 19.59 -42.46 3.12
C ALA A 363 20.08 -41.94 1.76
N ALA A 364 19.83 -40.67 1.45
CA ALA A 364 20.37 -40.03 0.25
C ALA A 364 21.87 -39.87 0.30
N PHE A 365 22.41 -39.41 1.45
CA PHE A 365 23.86 -39.28 1.68
C PHE A 365 24.62 -40.62 1.56
N SER A 366 24.03 -41.68 2.11
CA SER A 366 24.66 -43.04 2.03
C SER A 366 24.68 -43.60 0.62
N LYS A 367 23.84 -43.12 -0.30
CA LYS A 367 23.90 -43.52 -1.72
C LYS A 367 24.94 -42.74 -2.53
N PHE A 368 25.37 -41.58 -2.05
CA PHE A 368 26.35 -40.74 -2.74
C PHE A 368 27.79 -41.23 -2.52
N PHE A 369 28.02 -42.02 -1.45
CA PHE A 369 29.31 -42.57 -1.08
C PHE A 369 29.45 -44.07 -1.35
N LYS A 370 28.54 -44.66 -2.10
CA LYS A 370 28.64 -45.97 -2.72
C LYS A 370 28.93 -45.84 -4.21
#